data_5353caa3574760a7bb49f2b5e8db7307
#
_entry.id   5353caa3574760a7bb49f2b5e8db7307
#
_cell.length_a   1.000
_cell.length_b   1.000
_cell.length_c   1.000
_cell.angle_alpha   90.00
_cell.angle_beta   90.00
_cell.angle_gamma   90.00
#
_symmetry.space_group_name_H-M   'P 1'
#
loop_
_entity.id
_entity.type
_entity.pdbx_description
1 polymer ?
#
loop_
_entity_poly.entity_id
_entity_poly.type
_entity_poly.pdbx_seq_one_letter_code
_entity_poly.pdbx_strand_id
1 'polypeptide(L)'
;FRHDISLLLDNPLIIGLHRVLLNIPPTTVPNGLQYPNRHTKDKTMKYLNLAAITLAATFAAHTASADELAGWKDNTPQSLQSLKAPVRIVNLWATWCGPCRKEMPAMSKWYKAQKKGSVDMVGIALDTSDNIGNFLKQTPVSYPIWRYTGANSRNFMKTYGNTVGVLPFTVVEAPKCGYRQTITGEVNEKSLTDAVKLAHSKCR
;
A
#
# COMPACT_ATOMS: atom_id res chain seq x y z
N PHE A 1 -23.80 21.60 13.78
CA PHE A 1 -23.11 20.48 13.10
C PHE A 1 -23.46 19.19 13.85
N ARG A 2 -24.45 18.46 13.35
CA ARG A 2 -24.76 17.09 13.81
C ARG A 2 -23.95 16.15 12.93
N HIS A 3 -22.94 15.50 13.50
CA HIS A 3 -22.28 14.37 12.87
C HIS A 3 -23.12 13.12 13.05
N ASP A 4 -23.46 12.50 11.92
CA ASP A 4 -24.26 11.30 11.80
C ASP A 4 -23.46 10.08 12.32
N ILE A 5 -23.88 9.53 13.46
CA ILE A 5 -23.24 8.36 14.12
C ILE A 5 -23.75 7.03 13.49
N SER A 6 -24.62 7.11 12.49
CA SER A 6 -25.23 5.93 11.86
C SER A 6 -24.26 5.00 11.13
N LEU A 7 -23.09 5.50 10.69
CA LEU A 7 -22.12 4.71 9.89
C LEU A 7 -21.20 3.78 10.70
N LEU A 8 -21.25 3.82 12.04
CA LEU A 8 -20.39 2.98 12.90
C LEU A 8 -21.05 1.67 13.34
N LEU A 9 -22.35 1.49 13.08
CA LEU A 9 -23.11 0.32 13.53
C LEU A 9 -23.17 -0.83 12.53
N ASP A 10 -22.74 -0.61 11.28
CA ASP A 10 -22.79 -1.62 10.21
C ASP A 10 -21.47 -2.43 10.04
N ASN A 11 -20.56 -2.37 11.00
CA ASN A 11 -19.34 -3.15 10.93
C ASN A 11 -19.63 -4.60 11.39
N PRO A 12 -19.43 -5.61 10.52
CA PRO A 12 -19.74 -7.02 10.83
C PRO A 12 -18.99 -7.57 12.04
N LEU A 13 -17.85 -6.98 12.43
CA LEU A 13 -17.10 -7.34 13.62
C LEU A 13 -17.80 -6.91 14.91
N ILE A 14 -18.54 -5.80 14.92
CA ILE A 14 -19.29 -5.31 16.08
C ILE A 14 -20.56 -6.14 16.28
N ILE A 15 -21.21 -6.55 15.19
CA ILE A 15 -22.41 -7.41 15.24
C ILE A 15 -22.04 -8.81 15.77
N GLY A 16 -20.86 -9.33 15.42
CA GLY A 16 -20.38 -10.62 15.93
C GLY A 16 -20.16 -10.64 17.45
N LEU A 17 -19.58 -9.58 18.02
CA LEU A 17 -19.35 -9.48 19.46
C LEU A 17 -20.66 -9.36 20.26
N HIS A 18 -21.67 -8.67 19.72
CA HIS A 18 -22.96 -8.51 20.40
C HIS A 18 -23.73 -9.82 20.49
N ARG A 19 -23.61 -10.73 19.52
CA ARG A 19 -24.23 -12.06 19.54
C ARG A 19 -23.55 -13.03 20.49
N VAL A 20 -22.25 -12.91 20.74
CA VAL A 20 -21.51 -13.78 21.67
C VAL A 20 -21.86 -13.45 23.12
N LEU A 21 -22.13 -12.18 23.44
CA LEU A 21 -22.47 -11.75 24.80
C LEU A 21 -23.91 -12.06 25.21
N LEU A 22 -24.84 -12.31 24.25
CA LEU A 22 -26.24 -12.60 24.54
C LEU A 22 -26.55 -14.12 24.74
N ASN A 23 -25.58 -15.01 24.48
CA ASN A 23 -25.76 -16.45 24.53
C ASN A 23 -25.08 -17.11 25.74
N ILE A 24 -24.92 -16.40 26.87
CA ILE A 24 -24.46 -16.99 28.12
C ILE A 24 -25.71 -17.55 28.83
N PRO A 25 -25.83 -18.89 29.01
CA PRO A 25 -26.96 -19.45 29.73
C PRO A 25 -26.93 -18.99 31.20
N PRO A 26 -28.10 -18.77 31.84
CA PRO A 26 -28.14 -18.38 33.22
C PRO A 26 -27.56 -19.51 34.09
N THR A 27 -26.39 -19.29 34.67
CA THR A 27 -25.83 -20.19 35.67
C THR A 27 -26.70 -20.13 36.93
N THR A 28 -27.21 -21.28 37.34
CA THR A 28 -27.95 -21.47 38.58
C THR A 28 -27.09 -21.01 39.76
N VAL A 29 -27.51 -19.92 40.43
CA VAL A 29 -26.89 -19.41 41.65
C VAL A 29 -27.32 -20.29 42.83
N PRO A 30 -26.40 -20.87 43.63
CA PRO A 30 -26.78 -21.60 44.84
C PRO A 30 -27.38 -20.65 45.88
N ASN A 31 -28.52 -21.05 46.47
CA ASN A 31 -29.16 -20.31 47.52
C ASN A 31 -28.23 -20.16 48.73
N GLY A 32 -27.84 -18.93 49.07
CA GLY A 32 -27.11 -18.67 50.31
C GLY A 32 -26.15 -17.48 50.32
N LEU A 33 -25.98 -16.79 49.22
CA LEU A 33 -25.11 -15.60 49.20
C LEU A 33 -25.93 -14.32 49.40
N GLN A 34 -25.79 -13.75 50.60
CA GLN A 34 -26.39 -12.48 51.02
C GLN A 34 -25.64 -11.34 50.30
N TYR A 35 -26.32 -10.57 49.44
CA TYR A 35 -25.75 -9.41 48.81
C TYR A 35 -25.44 -8.32 49.84
N PRO A 36 -24.20 -7.78 49.84
CA PRO A 36 -23.89 -6.63 50.68
C PRO A 36 -24.65 -5.40 50.17
N ASN A 37 -25.19 -4.64 51.12
CA ASN A 37 -26.04 -3.48 50.94
C ASN A 37 -25.41 -2.41 50.05
N ARG A 38 -26.18 -1.86 49.12
CA ARG A 38 -25.86 -0.94 48.06
C ARG A 38 -25.58 0.48 48.57
N HIS A 39 -24.43 0.70 49.22
CA HIS A 39 -23.95 2.06 49.57
C HIS A 39 -22.43 2.24 49.45
N THR A 40 -21.74 1.52 48.60
CA THR A 40 -20.38 1.92 48.23
C THR A 40 -20.43 2.62 46.89
N LYS A 41 -20.53 3.97 46.94
CA LYS A 41 -20.38 4.84 45.77
C LYS A 41 -18.99 4.59 45.13
N ASP A 42 -18.93 3.77 44.08
CA ASP A 42 -18.57 4.22 42.80
C ASP A 42 -17.15 4.83 42.59
N LYS A 43 -16.14 4.12 43.10
CA LYS A 43 -14.77 4.39 42.58
C LYS A 43 -14.36 3.40 41.45
N THR A 44 -14.93 2.19 41.45
CA THR A 44 -14.59 1.14 40.49
C THR A 44 -15.11 1.42 39.07
N MET A 45 -16.26 2.10 38.92
CA MET A 45 -16.79 2.45 37.58
C MET A 45 -15.97 3.55 36.87
N LYS A 46 -15.30 4.43 37.62
CA LYS A 46 -14.41 5.45 37.01
C LYS A 46 -13.16 4.82 36.40
N TYR A 47 -12.64 3.76 36.99
CA TYR A 47 -11.43 3.09 36.45
C TYR A 47 -11.76 2.18 35.27
N LEU A 48 -12.94 1.58 35.21
CA LEU A 48 -13.39 0.80 34.05
C LEU A 48 -13.60 1.67 32.82
N ASN A 49 -14.15 2.88 32.98
CA ASN A 49 -14.29 3.83 31.87
C ASN A 49 -12.94 4.39 31.39
N LEU A 50 -11.99 4.65 32.30
CA LEU A 50 -10.64 5.08 31.94
C LEU A 50 -9.86 3.97 31.24
N ALA A 51 -9.97 2.71 31.65
CA ALA A 51 -9.33 1.57 31.00
C ALA A 51 -9.89 1.31 29.59
N ALA A 52 -11.19 1.51 29.37
CA ALA A 52 -11.81 1.37 28.06
C ALA A 52 -11.38 2.48 27.09
N ILE A 53 -11.20 3.70 27.58
CA ILE A 53 -10.73 4.84 26.76
C ILE A 53 -9.25 4.67 26.38
N THR A 54 -8.41 4.17 27.28
CA THR A 54 -6.98 3.92 26.98
C THR A 54 -6.78 2.76 26.00
N LEU A 55 -7.63 1.72 26.06
CA LEU A 55 -7.57 0.61 25.11
C LEU A 55 -8.03 1.02 23.70
N ALA A 56 -9.00 1.93 23.57
CA ALA A 56 -9.44 2.48 22.30
C ALA A 56 -8.38 3.40 21.65
N ALA A 57 -7.60 4.12 22.45
CA ALA A 57 -6.55 5.01 21.96
C ALA A 57 -5.32 4.24 21.41
N THR A 58 -5.05 3.02 21.89
CA THR A 58 -3.93 2.20 21.39
C THR A 58 -4.24 1.48 20.08
N PHE A 59 -5.51 1.34 19.68
CA PHE A 59 -5.89 0.72 18.41
C PHE A 59 -5.84 1.69 17.22
N ALA A 60 -5.76 3.00 17.47
CA ALA A 60 -5.72 4.01 16.40
C ALA A 60 -4.31 4.26 15.82
N ALA A 61 -3.27 3.61 16.32
CA ALA A 61 -1.88 3.88 15.94
C ALA A 61 -1.29 2.90 14.90
N HIS A 62 -2.11 2.06 14.27
CA HIS A 62 -1.65 1.18 13.17
C HIS A 62 -2.18 1.64 11.83
N THR A 63 -1.98 2.92 11.52
CA THR A 63 -2.26 3.42 10.18
C THR A 63 -0.97 3.86 9.52
N ALA A 64 -0.84 3.42 8.29
CA ALA A 64 0.13 3.82 7.30
C ALA A 64 1.54 3.25 7.57
N SER A 65 1.79 2.09 7.00
CA SER A 65 3.00 1.94 6.23
C SER A 65 3.03 3.13 5.29
N ALA A 66 3.70 4.22 5.66
CA ALA A 66 4.10 5.24 4.71
C ALA A 66 4.76 4.45 3.58
N ASP A 67 4.26 4.59 2.36
CA ASP A 67 4.92 3.99 1.21
C ASP A 67 6.38 4.39 1.35
N GLU A 68 7.27 3.41 1.54
CA GLU A 68 8.71 3.64 1.68
C GLU A 68 9.27 4.12 0.33
N LEU A 69 8.54 5.04 -0.30
CA LEU A 69 8.83 5.63 -1.61
C LEU A 69 8.98 7.14 -1.48
N ALA A 70 10.01 7.66 -2.11
CA ALA A 70 10.25 9.10 -2.15
C ALA A 70 10.77 9.54 -3.52
N GLY A 71 10.58 10.81 -3.82
CA GLY A 71 11.26 11.47 -4.93
C GLY A 71 12.78 11.34 -4.75
N TRP A 72 13.49 10.94 -5.79
CA TRP A 72 14.92 10.68 -5.67
C TRP A 72 15.76 11.93 -5.40
N LYS A 73 15.27 13.13 -5.79
CA LYS A 73 15.96 14.41 -5.60
C LYS A 73 15.75 15.05 -4.23
N ASP A 74 14.50 15.08 -3.78
CA ASP A 74 14.00 15.95 -2.72
C ASP A 74 13.44 15.18 -1.54
N ASN A 75 13.46 13.84 -1.61
CA ASN A 75 12.87 12.95 -0.60
C ASN A 75 11.37 13.20 -0.32
N THR A 76 10.65 13.88 -1.22
CA THR A 76 9.20 14.04 -1.05
C THR A 76 8.51 12.68 -1.04
N PRO A 77 7.65 12.38 -0.06
CA PRO A 77 6.91 11.13 -0.03
C PRO A 77 6.12 10.90 -1.32
N GLN A 78 6.19 9.70 -1.86
CA GLN A 78 5.51 9.30 -3.08
C GLN A 78 4.58 8.13 -2.82
N SER A 79 3.51 8.03 -3.59
CA SER A 79 2.55 6.94 -3.48
C SER A 79 2.01 6.53 -4.85
N LEU A 80 1.88 5.22 -5.09
CA LEU A 80 1.25 4.71 -6.30
C LEU A 80 -0.21 5.17 -6.47
N GLN A 81 -0.89 5.54 -5.39
CA GLN A 81 -2.25 6.09 -5.42
C GLN A 81 -2.30 7.47 -6.08
N SER A 82 -1.17 8.17 -6.21
CA SER A 82 -1.09 9.44 -6.95
C SER A 82 -1.18 9.27 -8.46
N LEU A 83 -0.85 8.08 -8.97
CA LEU A 83 -0.93 7.72 -10.38
C LEU A 83 -2.41 7.46 -10.76
N LYS A 84 -2.96 8.26 -11.67
CA LYS A 84 -4.41 8.31 -11.96
C LYS A 84 -4.81 7.69 -13.29
N ALA A 85 -3.84 7.40 -14.17
CA ALA A 85 -4.13 6.74 -15.46
C ALA A 85 -4.79 5.37 -15.25
N PRO A 86 -5.60 4.90 -16.22
CA PRO A 86 -6.27 3.60 -16.13
C PRO A 86 -5.29 2.44 -16.08
N VAL A 87 -4.13 2.57 -16.70
CA VAL A 87 -3.03 1.61 -16.64
C VAL A 87 -1.81 2.30 -16.04
N ARG A 88 -1.11 1.61 -15.15
CA ARG A 88 0.17 2.07 -14.62
C ARG A 88 1.25 1.01 -14.77
N ILE A 89 2.47 1.49 -15.00
CA ILE A 89 3.68 0.68 -15.12
C ILE A 89 4.61 1.07 -13.98
N VAL A 90 5.02 0.06 -13.21
CA VAL A 90 6.02 0.20 -12.16
C VAL A 90 7.23 -0.64 -12.55
N ASN A 91 8.38 0.00 -12.76
CA ASN A 91 9.63 -0.68 -13.08
C ASN A 91 10.58 -0.60 -11.88
N LEU A 92 10.96 -1.75 -11.34
CA LEU A 92 11.96 -1.87 -10.28
C LEU A 92 13.36 -2.00 -10.91
N TRP A 93 14.28 -1.13 -10.51
CA TRP A 93 15.60 -1.05 -11.12
C TRP A 93 16.68 -0.58 -10.13
N ALA A 94 17.94 -0.63 -10.56
CA ALA A 94 19.06 -0.05 -9.82
C ALA A 94 20.16 0.43 -10.78
N THR A 95 21.01 1.37 -10.34
CA THR A 95 22.09 1.93 -11.18
C THR A 95 23.19 0.92 -11.49
N TRP A 96 23.41 -0.04 -10.61
CA TRP A 96 24.38 -1.15 -10.79
C TRP A 96 23.82 -2.29 -11.66
N CYS A 97 22.54 -2.28 -12.00
CA CYS A 97 21.89 -3.30 -12.82
C CYS A 97 22.11 -3.01 -14.30
N GLY A 98 23.00 -3.74 -14.96
CA GLY A 98 23.33 -3.56 -16.38
C GLY A 98 22.11 -3.64 -17.31
N PRO A 99 21.31 -4.72 -17.26
CA PRO A 99 20.07 -4.84 -18.05
C PRO A 99 19.06 -3.70 -17.80
N CYS A 100 18.92 -3.21 -16.55
CA CYS A 100 18.05 -2.08 -16.24
C CYS A 100 18.48 -0.82 -17.02
N ARG A 101 19.77 -0.52 -16.98
CA ARG A 101 20.36 0.64 -17.70
C ARG A 101 20.12 0.58 -19.20
N LYS A 102 20.11 -0.62 -19.76
CA LYS A 102 19.94 -0.88 -21.18
C LYS A 102 18.50 -0.65 -21.65
N GLU A 103 17.49 -1.04 -20.84
CA GLU A 103 16.08 -0.88 -21.22
C GLU A 103 15.55 0.55 -21.07
N MET A 104 16.10 1.35 -20.13
CA MET A 104 15.55 2.65 -19.74
C MET A 104 15.43 3.67 -20.89
N PRO A 105 16.37 3.78 -21.84
CA PRO A 105 16.20 4.66 -23.00
C PRO A 105 14.99 4.28 -23.87
N ALA A 106 14.79 2.98 -24.13
CA ALA A 106 13.65 2.49 -24.91
C ALA A 106 12.32 2.74 -24.16
N MET A 107 12.28 2.48 -22.85
CA MET A 107 11.14 2.79 -22.00
C MET A 107 10.81 4.29 -22.03
N SER A 108 11.83 5.15 -21.95
CA SER A 108 11.69 6.61 -21.99
C SER A 108 11.09 7.09 -23.32
N LYS A 109 11.59 6.56 -24.43
CA LYS A 109 11.09 6.86 -25.78
C LYS A 109 9.63 6.40 -25.92
N TRP A 110 9.34 5.16 -25.48
CA TRP A 110 8.00 4.59 -25.53
C TRP A 110 7.01 5.43 -24.68
N TYR A 111 7.38 5.81 -23.46
CA TYR A 111 6.52 6.61 -22.58
C TYR A 111 6.19 7.98 -23.15
N LYS A 112 7.18 8.66 -23.76
CA LYS A 112 6.98 9.93 -24.46
C LYS A 112 5.95 9.86 -25.59
N ALA A 113 5.85 8.72 -26.25
CA ALA A 113 4.92 8.50 -27.35
C ALA A 113 3.48 8.20 -26.89
N GLN A 114 3.27 7.98 -25.58
CA GLN A 114 1.93 7.68 -25.08
C GLN A 114 1.06 8.94 -25.02
N LYS A 115 -0.23 8.78 -25.29
CA LYS A 115 -1.22 9.85 -25.06
C LYS A 115 -1.23 10.22 -23.58
N LYS A 116 -1.14 11.50 -23.27
CA LYS A 116 -1.16 11.99 -21.89
C LYS A 116 -2.38 11.45 -21.13
N GLY A 117 -2.15 10.87 -19.94
CA GLY A 117 -3.19 10.32 -19.08
C GLY A 117 -3.69 8.93 -19.48
N SER A 118 -3.20 8.31 -20.57
CA SER A 118 -3.56 6.93 -20.92
C SER A 118 -2.81 5.88 -20.10
N VAL A 119 -1.56 6.19 -19.75
CA VAL A 119 -0.68 5.32 -18.95
C VAL A 119 0.14 6.21 -18.01
N ASP A 120 0.25 5.82 -16.77
CA ASP A 120 1.27 6.35 -15.86
C ASP A 120 2.44 5.35 -15.78
N MET A 121 3.67 5.87 -15.75
CA MET A 121 4.87 5.07 -15.59
C MET A 121 5.73 5.67 -14.48
N VAL A 122 6.33 4.80 -13.66
CA VAL A 122 7.32 5.20 -12.66
C VAL A 122 8.44 4.15 -12.59
N GLY A 123 9.68 4.61 -12.52
CA GLY A 123 10.83 3.79 -12.17
C GLY A 123 11.12 3.92 -10.68
N ILE A 124 11.06 2.81 -9.94
CA ILE A 124 11.42 2.78 -8.52
C ILE A 124 12.84 2.23 -8.40
N ALA A 125 13.76 3.08 -8.01
CA ALA A 125 15.16 2.73 -7.83
C ALA A 125 15.41 2.10 -6.45
N LEU A 126 16.12 0.99 -6.43
CA LEU A 126 16.64 0.34 -5.23
C LEU A 126 18.11 0.78 -5.03
N ASP A 127 18.30 2.09 -4.87
CA ASP A 127 19.62 2.72 -4.84
C ASP A 127 19.62 4.05 -4.08
N THR A 128 20.79 4.64 -3.88
CA THR A 128 20.96 5.94 -3.24
C THR A 128 20.63 7.09 -4.20
N SER A 129 20.21 8.24 -3.63
CA SER A 129 19.94 9.46 -4.42
C SER A 129 21.13 9.90 -5.27
N ASP A 130 22.35 9.80 -4.72
CA ASP A 130 23.58 10.21 -5.41
C ASP A 130 23.87 9.32 -6.63
N ASN A 131 23.75 8.00 -6.47
CA ASN A 131 23.92 7.06 -7.58
C ASN A 131 22.86 7.29 -8.67
N ILE A 132 21.60 7.45 -8.28
CA ILE A 132 20.50 7.75 -9.19
C ILE A 132 20.78 9.06 -9.95
N GLY A 133 21.16 10.11 -9.22
CA GLY A 133 21.47 11.42 -9.82
C GLY A 133 22.62 11.38 -10.82
N ASN A 134 23.70 10.68 -10.49
CA ASN A 134 24.85 10.53 -11.38
C ASN A 134 24.50 9.72 -12.63
N PHE A 135 23.69 8.68 -12.50
CA PHE A 135 23.20 7.91 -13.64
C PHE A 135 22.29 8.74 -14.54
N LEU A 136 21.30 9.45 -13.98
CA LEU A 136 20.31 10.21 -14.74
C LEU A 136 20.90 11.45 -15.44
N LYS A 137 22.06 11.97 -14.99
CA LYS A 137 22.82 12.99 -15.74
C LYS A 137 23.30 12.45 -17.09
N GLN A 138 23.67 11.18 -17.16
CA GLN A 138 24.16 10.52 -18.37
C GLN A 138 23.04 9.89 -19.21
N THR A 139 22.00 9.43 -18.54
CA THR A 139 20.86 8.73 -19.17
C THR A 139 19.54 9.32 -18.67
N PRO A 140 19.16 10.51 -19.16
CA PRO A 140 17.91 11.14 -18.75
C PRO A 140 16.70 10.34 -19.26
N VAL A 141 15.67 10.24 -18.43
CA VAL A 141 14.40 9.58 -18.77
C VAL A 141 13.22 10.55 -18.70
N SER A 142 12.14 10.23 -19.40
CA SER A 142 10.95 11.08 -19.52
C SER A 142 9.84 10.77 -18.52
N TYR A 143 9.98 9.71 -17.75
CA TYR A 143 9.03 9.28 -16.73
C TYR A 143 9.58 9.56 -15.32
N PRO A 144 8.70 9.72 -14.31
CA PRO A 144 9.11 9.91 -12.91
C PRO A 144 10.03 8.81 -12.40
N ILE A 145 11.05 9.21 -11.65
CA ILE A 145 11.89 8.30 -10.89
C ILE A 145 11.65 8.55 -9.41
N TRP A 146 11.29 7.50 -8.73
CA TRP A 146 11.22 7.43 -7.27
C TRP A 146 12.32 6.52 -6.76
N ARG A 147 12.59 6.59 -5.46
CA ARG A 147 13.49 5.65 -4.80
C ARG A 147 12.79 4.94 -3.66
N TYR A 148 13.19 3.72 -3.40
CA TYR A 148 12.84 3.00 -2.19
C TYR A 148 13.70 3.52 -1.03
N THR A 149 13.08 3.84 0.10
CA THR A 149 13.75 4.42 1.28
C THR A 149 13.85 3.47 2.46
N GLY A 150 13.17 2.32 2.38
CA GLY A 150 13.17 1.35 3.46
C GLY A 150 14.45 0.51 3.54
N ALA A 151 14.57 -0.25 4.62
CA ALA A 151 15.77 -1.04 4.91
C ALA A 151 15.80 -2.41 4.21
N ASN A 152 14.65 -2.93 3.73
CA ASN A 152 14.56 -4.30 3.21
C ASN A 152 14.02 -4.34 1.78
N SER A 153 14.90 -4.06 0.82
CA SER A 153 14.55 -4.07 -0.62
C SER A 153 14.03 -5.43 -1.11
N ARG A 154 14.49 -6.54 -0.53
CA ARG A 154 14.00 -7.88 -0.90
C ARG A 154 12.51 -8.05 -0.52
N ASN A 155 12.12 -7.66 0.68
CA ASN A 155 10.71 -7.72 1.09
C ASN A 155 9.88 -6.72 0.28
N PHE A 156 10.39 -5.54 0.02
CA PHE A 156 9.75 -4.57 -0.87
C PHE A 156 9.50 -5.16 -2.27
N MET A 157 10.49 -5.77 -2.90
CA MET A 157 10.32 -6.44 -4.20
C MET A 157 9.24 -7.53 -4.18
N LYS A 158 9.14 -8.30 -3.09
CA LYS A 158 8.08 -9.31 -2.93
C LYS A 158 6.67 -8.73 -2.96
N THR A 159 6.45 -7.51 -2.46
CA THR A 159 5.13 -6.85 -2.52
C THR A 159 4.69 -6.58 -3.95
N TYR A 160 5.65 -6.48 -4.88
CA TYR A 160 5.41 -6.36 -6.31
C TYR A 160 5.32 -7.72 -7.03
N GLY A 161 5.46 -8.83 -6.34
CA GLY A 161 5.45 -10.17 -6.91
C GLY A 161 6.84 -10.67 -7.32
N ASN A 162 7.90 -9.90 -7.11
CA ASN A 162 9.27 -10.30 -7.37
C ASN A 162 9.84 -11.12 -6.20
N THR A 163 9.45 -12.37 -6.11
CA THR A 163 9.84 -13.27 -5.01
C THR A 163 11.30 -13.71 -5.08
N VAL A 164 11.86 -13.72 -6.28
CA VAL A 164 13.27 -14.11 -6.54
C VAL A 164 14.23 -12.96 -6.25
N GLY A 165 13.79 -11.72 -6.41
CA GLY A 165 14.62 -10.53 -6.20
C GLY A 165 15.52 -10.18 -7.39
N VAL A 166 15.06 -10.45 -8.62
CA VAL A 166 15.78 -10.18 -9.87
C VAL A 166 15.43 -8.78 -10.39
N LEU A 167 16.38 -8.09 -11.00
CA LEU A 167 16.19 -6.81 -11.68
C LEU A 167 16.67 -6.91 -13.15
N PRO A 168 16.03 -6.18 -14.09
CA PRO A 168 14.84 -5.35 -13.91
C PRO A 168 13.57 -6.20 -13.70
N PHE A 169 12.57 -5.57 -13.08
CA PHE A 169 11.28 -6.21 -12.86
C PHE A 169 10.17 -5.19 -13.11
N THR A 170 9.26 -5.49 -14.00
CA THR A 170 8.20 -4.57 -14.41
C THR A 170 6.83 -5.12 -14.05
N VAL A 171 6.01 -4.28 -13.44
CA VAL A 171 4.59 -4.55 -13.16
C VAL A 171 3.75 -3.66 -14.04
N VAL A 172 2.82 -4.24 -14.77
CA VAL A 172 1.78 -3.54 -15.54
C VAL A 172 0.45 -3.87 -14.92
N GLU A 173 -0.28 -2.86 -14.48
CA GLU A 173 -1.54 -3.06 -13.79
C GLU A 173 -2.61 -2.07 -14.19
N ALA A 174 -3.87 -2.52 -14.11
CA ALA A 174 -5.05 -1.69 -14.23
C ALA A 174 -5.87 -1.84 -12.93
N PRO A 175 -5.58 -1.00 -11.90
CA PRO A 175 -6.09 -1.21 -10.54
C PRO A 175 -7.61 -1.24 -10.44
N LYS A 176 -8.30 -0.42 -11.24
CA LYS A 176 -9.78 -0.36 -11.26
C LYS A 176 -10.42 -1.69 -11.71
N CYS A 177 -9.70 -2.51 -12.44
CA CYS A 177 -10.17 -3.79 -12.98
C CYS A 177 -9.56 -4.99 -12.26
N GLY A 178 -8.73 -4.77 -11.24
CA GLY A 178 -8.01 -5.83 -10.54
C GLY A 178 -6.98 -6.56 -11.42
N TYR A 179 -6.60 -5.99 -12.58
CA TYR A 179 -5.65 -6.64 -13.47
C TYR A 179 -4.21 -6.30 -13.07
N ARG A 180 -3.36 -7.31 -13.08
CA ARG A 180 -1.92 -7.18 -12.84
C ARG A 180 -1.14 -8.24 -13.64
N GLN A 181 -0.06 -7.81 -14.28
CA GLN A 181 0.92 -8.65 -14.96
C GLN A 181 2.32 -8.27 -14.52
N THR A 182 3.20 -9.25 -14.36
CA THR A 182 4.62 -9.03 -14.06
C THR A 182 5.49 -9.50 -15.22
N ILE A 183 6.59 -8.78 -15.44
CA ILE A 183 7.60 -9.11 -16.45
C ILE A 183 8.95 -9.11 -15.74
N THR A 184 9.64 -10.25 -15.78
CA THR A 184 11.01 -10.38 -15.23
C THR A 184 12.01 -10.23 -16.37
N GLY A 185 13.04 -9.41 -16.15
CA GLY A 185 14.05 -9.11 -17.16
C GLY A 185 13.71 -7.89 -18.03
N GLU A 186 14.56 -7.64 -19.05
CA GLU A 186 14.46 -6.47 -19.91
C GLU A 186 13.13 -6.39 -20.65
N VAL A 187 12.55 -5.17 -20.69
CA VAL A 187 11.40 -4.83 -21.53
C VAL A 187 11.84 -3.99 -22.73
N ASN A 188 11.04 -4.01 -23.78
CA ASN A 188 11.21 -3.17 -24.97
C ASN A 188 9.89 -2.50 -25.35
N GLU A 189 9.93 -1.61 -26.38
CA GLU A 189 8.74 -0.87 -26.81
C GLU A 189 7.57 -1.81 -27.20
N LYS A 190 7.87 -2.96 -27.82
CA LYS A 190 6.84 -3.94 -28.22
C LYS A 190 6.22 -4.61 -26.99
N SER A 191 7.03 -5.13 -26.06
CA SER A 191 6.53 -5.82 -24.85
C SER A 191 5.70 -4.88 -23.98
N LEU A 192 6.10 -3.60 -23.83
CA LEU A 192 5.32 -2.60 -23.13
C LEU A 192 3.98 -2.32 -23.81
N THR A 193 4.00 -2.17 -25.15
CA THR A 193 2.77 -1.95 -25.93
C THR A 193 1.78 -3.10 -25.78
N ASP A 194 2.28 -4.34 -25.88
CA ASP A 194 1.44 -5.54 -25.79
C ASP A 194 0.85 -5.69 -24.37
N ALA A 195 1.67 -5.46 -23.34
CA ALA A 195 1.23 -5.53 -21.95
C ALA A 195 0.16 -4.46 -21.61
N VAL A 196 0.32 -3.23 -22.10
CA VAL A 196 -0.66 -2.15 -21.90
C VAL A 196 -1.96 -2.42 -22.66
N LYS A 197 -1.87 -2.90 -23.92
CA LYS A 197 -3.07 -3.32 -24.68
C LYS A 197 -3.83 -4.41 -23.95
N LEU A 198 -3.12 -5.40 -23.42
CA LEU A 198 -3.73 -6.46 -22.64
C LEU A 198 -4.40 -5.93 -21.37
N ALA A 199 -3.74 -5.04 -20.62
CA ALA A 199 -4.32 -4.40 -19.45
C ALA A 199 -5.62 -3.65 -19.79
N HIS A 200 -5.64 -2.86 -20.88
CA HIS A 200 -6.85 -2.17 -21.32
C HIS A 200 -7.97 -3.15 -21.74
N SER A 201 -7.64 -4.28 -22.36
CA SER A 201 -8.65 -5.26 -22.79
C SER A 201 -9.36 -5.95 -21.62
N LYS A 202 -8.69 -6.05 -20.47
CA LYS A 202 -9.25 -6.64 -19.24
C LYS A 202 -10.19 -5.70 -18.48
N CYS A 203 -10.23 -4.42 -18.88
CA CYS A 203 -11.05 -3.36 -18.27
C CYS A 203 -12.29 -2.98 -19.09
N ARG A 204 -12.66 -3.78 -20.06
CA ARG A 204 -13.85 -3.57 -20.89
C ARG A 204 -15.06 -4.32 -20.34
#